data_056b481e9ae9accf213302003772e94d
#
_entry.id   056b481e9ae9accf213302003772e94d
#
_cell.length_a   1.000
_cell.length_b   1.000
_cell.length_c   1.000
_cell.angle_alpha   90.00
_cell.angle_beta   90.00
_cell.angle_gamma   90.00
#
_symmetry.space_group_name_H-M   'P 1'
#
loop_
_entity.id
_entity.type
_entity.pdbx_description
1 polymer ?
#
loop_
_entity_poly.entity_id
_entity_poly.type
_entity_poly.pdbx_seq_one_letter_code
_entity_poly.pdbx_strand_id
1 'polypeptide(L)'
;STGIIGLPMTSVYSASKHAVKGLTESLSAEFKRFGIKVSDILPGVIDTPLISQDIRSTLPSDGMWRLIPAEEIAKTVYRAYEEDKIHWYVPEDLEDLEKLVVEDPVKARDEVISTGPMKIPLD
;
A
#
# COMPACT_ATOMS: atom_id res chain seq x y z
N SER A 1 -0.55 1.57 1.40
CA SER A 1 -1.18 0.67 2.40
C SER A 1 -2.70 0.64 2.31
N THR A 2 -3.37 1.74 2.00
CA THR A 2 -4.85 1.80 1.88
C THR A 2 -5.43 0.99 0.72
N GLY A 3 -4.64 0.53 -0.21
CA GLY A 3 -5.03 -0.44 -1.26
C GLY A 3 -4.88 -1.89 -0.81
N ILE A 4 -4.38 -2.14 0.40
CA ILE A 4 -4.16 -3.47 0.99
C ILE A 4 -5.20 -3.72 2.08
N ILE A 5 -5.38 -2.74 2.97
CA ILE A 5 -6.34 -2.79 4.07
C ILE A 5 -6.95 -1.41 4.29
N GLY A 6 -8.20 -1.37 4.74
CA GLY A 6 -8.85 -0.13 5.12
C GLY A 6 -8.20 0.47 6.37
N LEU A 7 -7.84 1.75 6.31
CA LEU A 7 -7.34 2.47 7.48
C LEU A 7 -8.48 3.26 8.14
N PRO A 8 -8.45 3.43 9.47
CA PRO A 8 -9.40 4.26 10.19
C PRO A 8 -9.51 5.67 9.57
N MET A 9 -10.69 6.25 9.59
CA MET A 9 -10.98 7.61 9.10
C MET A 9 -10.76 7.84 7.59
N THR A 10 -10.46 6.78 6.82
CA THR A 10 -10.16 6.88 5.38
C THR A 10 -11.01 5.94 4.52
N SER A 11 -12.25 5.64 4.91
CA SER A 11 -13.08 4.61 4.26
C SER A 11 -13.24 4.81 2.75
N VAL A 12 -13.65 6.00 2.31
CA VAL A 12 -13.82 6.31 0.88
C VAL A 12 -12.49 6.29 0.13
N TYR A 13 -11.44 6.84 0.72
CA TYR A 13 -10.09 6.81 0.15
C TYR A 13 -9.58 5.37 0.02
N SER A 14 -9.73 4.56 1.06
CA SER A 14 -9.35 3.14 1.03
C SER A 14 -10.13 2.37 -0.05
N ALA A 15 -11.44 2.61 -0.15
CA ALA A 15 -12.26 2.01 -1.21
C ALA A 15 -11.77 2.38 -2.61
N SER A 16 -11.41 3.64 -2.85
CA SER A 16 -10.87 4.09 -4.14
C SER A 16 -9.55 3.40 -4.48
N LYS A 17 -8.68 3.20 -3.49
CA LYS A 17 -7.39 2.51 -3.69
C LYS A 17 -7.55 1.01 -3.95
N HIS A 18 -8.50 0.35 -3.29
CA HIS A 18 -8.85 -1.03 -3.61
C HIS A 18 -9.44 -1.17 -5.02
N ALA A 19 -10.25 -0.19 -5.45
CA ALA A 19 -10.79 -0.17 -6.81
C ALA A 19 -9.67 -0.10 -7.87
N VAL A 20 -8.63 0.70 -7.65
CA VAL A 20 -7.46 0.75 -8.55
C VAL A 20 -6.76 -0.61 -8.62
N LYS A 21 -6.60 -1.31 -7.51
CA LYS A 21 -6.01 -2.65 -7.49
C LYS A 21 -6.81 -3.64 -8.34
N GLY A 22 -8.13 -3.72 -8.13
CA GLY A 22 -9.00 -4.58 -8.93
C GLY A 22 -9.01 -4.21 -10.42
N LEU A 23 -8.96 -2.92 -10.75
CA LEU A 23 -8.82 -2.44 -12.13
C LEU A 23 -7.50 -2.93 -12.76
N THR A 24 -6.39 -2.82 -12.04
CA THR A 24 -5.08 -3.30 -12.49
C THR A 24 -5.10 -4.80 -12.81
N GLU A 25 -5.67 -5.60 -11.91
CA GLU A 25 -5.82 -7.04 -12.09
C GLU A 25 -6.61 -7.37 -13.37
N SER A 26 -7.75 -6.73 -13.56
CA SER A 26 -8.59 -6.92 -14.76
C SER A 26 -7.87 -6.54 -16.04
N LEU A 27 -7.27 -5.35 -16.06
CA LEU A 27 -6.56 -4.86 -17.25
C LEU A 27 -5.31 -5.69 -17.54
N SER A 28 -4.62 -6.22 -16.54
CA SER A 28 -3.48 -7.10 -16.74
C SER A 28 -3.87 -8.38 -17.47
N ALA A 29 -5.04 -8.94 -17.16
CA ALA A 29 -5.57 -10.10 -17.82
C ALA A 29 -6.06 -9.80 -19.25
N GLU A 30 -6.81 -8.70 -19.43
CA GLU A 30 -7.34 -8.30 -20.73
C GLU A 30 -6.23 -7.97 -21.74
N PHE A 31 -5.18 -7.28 -21.31
CA PHE A 31 -4.14 -6.77 -22.20
C PHE A 31 -2.98 -7.73 -22.42
N LYS A 32 -2.92 -8.83 -21.65
CA LYS A 32 -1.89 -9.85 -21.81
C LYS A 32 -1.79 -10.37 -23.25
N ARG A 33 -2.92 -10.57 -23.93
CA ARG A 33 -2.97 -11.01 -25.33
C ARG A 33 -2.30 -10.04 -26.32
N PHE A 34 -2.13 -8.79 -25.94
CA PHE A 34 -1.48 -7.77 -26.75
C PHE A 34 -0.01 -7.54 -26.36
N GLY A 35 0.53 -8.34 -25.43
CA GLY A 35 1.88 -8.16 -24.90
C GLY A 35 2.05 -6.93 -24.00
N ILE A 36 0.95 -6.35 -23.50
CA ILE A 36 0.96 -5.19 -22.63
C ILE A 36 0.93 -5.66 -21.18
N LYS A 37 1.93 -5.24 -20.41
CA LYS A 37 1.97 -5.44 -18.95
C LYS A 37 1.24 -4.31 -18.25
N VAL A 38 0.45 -4.64 -17.23
CA VAL A 38 -0.24 -3.69 -16.37
C VAL A 38 0.12 -4.01 -14.92
N SER A 39 0.59 -3.01 -14.20
CA SER A 39 1.03 -3.17 -12.81
C SER A 39 0.59 -1.97 -11.99
N ASP A 40 0.47 -2.15 -10.69
CA ASP A 40 0.31 -1.06 -9.73
C ASP A 40 1.42 -1.07 -8.67
N ILE A 41 1.56 0.06 -8.00
CA ILE A 41 2.43 0.20 -6.85
C ILE A 41 1.56 0.51 -5.64
N LEU A 42 1.73 -0.30 -4.59
CA LEU A 42 1.02 -0.19 -3.31
C LEU A 42 1.96 0.47 -2.29
N PRO A 43 1.93 1.81 -2.17
CA PRO A 43 2.85 2.52 -1.31
C PRO A 43 2.42 2.51 0.15
N GLY A 44 3.38 2.53 1.05
CA GLY A 44 3.21 2.87 2.45
C GLY A 44 3.10 4.36 2.68
N VAL A 45 3.88 4.89 3.61
CA VAL A 45 3.93 6.33 3.90
C VAL A 45 5.09 6.96 3.13
N ILE A 46 4.78 7.67 2.06
CA ILE A 46 5.79 8.26 1.18
C ILE A 46 6.07 9.70 1.58
N ASP A 47 7.35 10.06 1.62
CA ASP A 47 7.82 11.41 1.94
C ASP A 47 7.44 12.39 0.83
N THR A 48 6.32 13.05 1.02
CA THR A 48 5.75 14.04 0.12
C THR A 48 5.13 15.18 0.93
N PRO A 49 4.87 16.35 0.34
CA PRO A 49 4.16 17.45 1.01
C PRO A 49 2.76 17.08 1.54
N LEU A 50 2.19 15.95 1.10
CA LEU A 50 0.92 15.43 1.60
C LEU A 50 1.00 15.02 3.08
N ILE A 51 2.18 14.61 3.54
CA ILE A 51 2.39 14.16 4.92
C ILE A 51 2.74 15.37 5.79
N SER A 52 1.83 15.72 6.71
CA SER A 52 2.05 16.85 7.64
C SER A 52 3.20 16.57 8.61
N GLN A 53 3.78 17.64 9.18
CA GLN A 53 4.87 17.51 10.16
C GLN A 53 4.43 16.75 11.42
N ASP A 54 3.18 16.90 11.84
CA ASP A 54 2.64 16.18 13.00
C ASP A 54 2.63 14.68 12.75
N ILE A 55 2.19 14.24 11.57
CA ILE A 55 2.23 12.83 11.18
C ILE A 55 3.67 12.34 11.10
N ARG A 56 4.58 13.12 10.46
CA ARG A 56 6.01 12.77 10.35
C ARG A 56 6.65 12.47 11.69
N SER A 57 6.34 13.30 12.70
CA SER A 57 6.91 13.16 14.03
C SER A 57 6.47 11.90 14.79
N THR A 58 5.36 11.26 14.35
CA THR A 58 4.81 10.05 14.97
C THR A 58 5.19 8.76 14.25
N LEU A 59 5.80 8.87 13.07
CA LEU A 59 6.17 7.69 12.27
C LEU A 59 7.40 6.99 12.87
N PRO A 60 7.43 5.65 12.84
CA PRO A 60 8.60 4.90 13.25
C PRO A 60 9.75 5.06 12.24
N SER A 61 10.97 4.79 12.70
CA SER A 61 12.16 4.82 11.86
C SER A 61 12.31 3.57 10.96
N ASP A 62 11.60 2.49 11.30
CA ASP A 62 11.67 1.21 10.62
C ASP A 62 10.29 0.56 10.46
N GLY A 63 10.23 -0.63 9.84
CA GLY A 63 8.99 -1.38 9.60
C GLY A 63 8.10 -0.78 8.51
N MET A 64 6.91 -1.35 8.36
CA MET A 64 5.99 -1.05 7.26
C MET A 64 5.42 0.39 7.29
N TRP A 65 5.47 1.06 8.45
CA TRP A 65 4.96 2.42 8.64
C TRP A 65 6.03 3.51 8.59
N ARG A 66 7.30 3.14 8.33
CA ARG A 66 8.38 4.12 8.18
C ARG A 66 8.13 5.07 7.01
N LEU A 67 8.68 6.26 7.10
CA LEU A 67 8.65 7.23 6.01
C LEU A 67 9.60 6.77 4.88
N ILE A 68 9.08 6.66 3.66
CA ILE A 68 9.80 6.15 2.48
C ILE A 68 10.14 7.33 1.56
N PRO A 69 11.39 7.49 1.13
CA PRO A 69 11.75 8.47 0.11
C PRO A 69 10.97 8.28 -1.19
N ALA A 70 10.53 9.36 -1.83
CA ALA A 70 9.77 9.29 -3.09
C ALA A 70 10.56 8.60 -4.22
N GLU A 71 11.87 8.65 -4.17
CA GLU A 71 12.78 7.98 -5.11
C GLU A 71 12.61 6.46 -5.13
N GLU A 72 12.21 5.85 -4.01
CA GLU A 72 11.94 4.40 -3.95
C GLU A 72 10.72 4.02 -4.80
N ILE A 73 9.73 4.89 -4.91
CA ILE A 73 8.61 4.71 -5.83
C ILE A 73 9.11 4.75 -7.27
N ALA A 74 9.94 5.74 -7.65
CA ALA A 74 10.48 5.85 -9.00
C ALA A 74 11.30 4.62 -9.40
N LYS A 75 12.15 4.12 -8.51
CA LYS A 75 12.90 2.87 -8.73
C LYS A 75 11.97 1.68 -8.93
N THR A 76 10.90 1.60 -8.14
CA THR A 76 9.92 0.51 -8.23
C THR A 76 9.14 0.57 -9.55
N VAL A 77 8.77 1.77 -10.03
CA VAL A 77 8.16 1.95 -11.36
C VAL A 77 9.07 1.38 -12.45
N TYR A 78 10.37 1.66 -12.37
CA TYR A 78 11.34 1.17 -13.35
C TYR A 78 11.46 -0.36 -13.31
N ARG A 79 11.52 -0.95 -12.11
CA ARG A 79 11.50 -2.42 -11.95
C ARG A 79 10.21 -3.03 -12.50
N ALA A 80 9.06 -2.41 -12.25
CA ALA A 80 7.77 -2.88 -12.77
C ALA A 80 7.70 -2.86 -14.31
N TYR A 81 8.41 -1.95 -14.95
CA TYR A 81 8.56 -1.95 -16.40
C TYR A 81 9.36 -3.16 -16.91
N GLU A 82 10.39 -3.58 -16.19
CA GLU A 82 11.27 -4.68 -16.59
C GLU A 82 10.70 -6.06 -16.26
N GLU A 83 10.03 -6.21 -15.12
CA GLU A 83 9.58 -7.49 -14.58
C GLU A 83 8.07 -7.72 -14.82
N ASP A 84 7.63 -8.98 -14.84
CA ASP A 84 6.22 -9.37 -14.98
C ASP A 84 5.61 -9.68 -13.60
N LYS A 85 5.29 -8.63 -12.84
CA LYS A 85 4.62 -8.69 -11.54
C LYS A 85 3.50 -7.66 -11.52
N ILE A 86 2.31 -8.03 -11.03
CA ILE A 86 1.13 -7.16 -11.07
C ILE A 86 1.19 -6.14 -9.93
N HIS A 87 1.41 -6.57 -8.69
CA HIS A 87 1.40 -5.71 -7.51
C HIS A 87 2.80 -5.53 -6.95
N TRP A 88 3.19 -4.27 -6.73
CA TRP A 88 4.48 -3.88 -6.19
C TRP A 88 4.29 -3.16 -4.86
N TYR A 89 4.95 -3.64 -3.81
CA TYR A 89 4.84 -3.12 -2.45
C TYR A 89 6.04 -2.24 -2.12
N VAL A 90 5.79 -1.05 -1.58
CA VAL A 90 6.86 -0.13 -1.15
C VAL A 90 6.50 0.47 0.22
N PRO A 91 7.09 0.02 1.31
CA PRO A 91 8.17 -0.99 1.40
C PRO A 91 7.66 -2.41 1.15
N GLU A 92 8.57 -3.33 0.88
CA GLU A 92 8.24 -4.75 0.60
C GLU A 92 7.51 -5.43 1.77
N ASP A 93 7.73 -4.99 3.00
CA ASP A 93 7.04 -5.45 4.21
C ASP A 93 5.51 -5.42 4.09
N LEU A 94 4.96 -4.56 3.24
CA LEU A 94 3.51 -4.48 2.98
C LEU A 94 2.95 -5.72 2.27
N GLU A 95 3.77 -6.51 1.62
CA GLU A 95 3.34 -7.79 1.04
C GLU A 95 2.93 -8.78 2.14
N ASP A 96 3.60 -8.77 3.28
CA ASP A 96 3.25 -9.62 4.41
C ASP A 96 1.95 -9.16 5.08
N LEU A 97 1.69 -7.86 5.11
CA LEU A 97 0.39 -7.34 5.56
C LEU A 97 -0.75 -7.82 4.64
N GLU A 98 -0.54 -7.84 3.32
CA GLU A 98 -1.56 -8.34 2.40
C GLU A 98 -1.82 -9.84 2.60
N LYS A 99 -0.79 -10.64 2.79
CA LYS A 99 -0.95 -12.06 3.13
C LYS A 99 -1.77 -12.23 4.40
N LEU A 100 -1.47 -11.43 5.43
CA LEU A 100 -2.22 -11.46 6.69
C LEU A 100 -3.68 -11.06 6.50
N VAL A 101 -3.98 -10.05 5.68
CA VAL A 101 -5.36 -9.64 5.36
C VAL A 101 -6.17 -10.78 4.73
N VAL A 102 -5.53 -11.59 3.88
CA VAL A 102 -6.17 -12.73 3.24
C VAL A 102 -6.37 -13.89 4.21
N GLU A 103 -5.37 -14.17 5.07
CA GLU A 103 -5.39 -15.31 5.99
C GLU A 103 -6.25 -15.04 7.24
N ASP A 104 -6.11 -13.86 7.83
CA ASP A 104 -6.80 -13.45 9.07
C ASP A 104 -7.08 -11.93 9.06
N PRO A 105 -8.20 -11.51 8.45
CA PRO A 105 -8.52 -10.09 8.35
C PRO A 105 -8.79 -9.42 9.71
N VAL A 106 -9.19 -10.17 10.72
CA VAL A 106 -9.39 -9.63 12.08
C VAL A 106 -8.05 -9.29 12.71
N LYS A 107 -7.10 -10.20 12.64
CA LYS A 107 -5.74 -9.98 13.13
C LYS A 107 -5.05 -8.85 12.38
N ALA A 108 -5.19 -8.78 11.05
CA ALA A 108 -4.66 -7.70 10.24
C ALA A 108 -5.21 -6.34 10.67
N ARG A 109 -6.52 -6.24 10.88
CA ARG A 109 -7.17 -5.03 11.41
C ARG A 109 -6.59 -4.61 12.76
N ASP A 110 -6.48 -5.54 13.69
CA ASP A 110 -6.02 -5.26 15.06
C ASP A 110 -4.54 -4.83 15.07
N GLU A 111 -3.72 -5.43 14.20
CA GLU A 111 -2.34 -5.01 14.01
C GLU A 111 -2.25 -3.59 13.45
N VAL A 112 -3.05 -3.24 12.44
CA VAL A 112 -3.08 -1.89 11.86
C VAL A 112 -3.54 -0.85 12.88
N ILE A 113 -4.53 -1.16 13.70
CA ILE A 113 -5.00 -0.25 14.77
C ILE A 113 -3.91 -0.03 15.82
N SER A 114 -3.19 -1.07 16.21
CA SER A 114 -2.18 -1.00 17.27
C SER A 114 -0.86 -0.37 16.82
N THR A 115 -0.43 -0.62 15.58
CA THR A 115 0.88 -0.20 15.06
C THR A 115 0.82 0.93 14.05
N GLY A 116 -0.33 1.15 13.42
CA GLY A 116 -0.50 2.11 12.34
C GLY A 116 -0.41 3.57 12.79
N PRO A 117 -0.21 4.48 11.83
CA PRO A 117 -0.07 5.91 12.11
C PRO A 117 -1.38 6.59 12.53
N MET A 118 -2.51 5.97 12.28
CA MET A 118 -3.83 6.48 12.63
C MET A 118 -4.40 5.66 13.79
N LYS A 119 -4.17 6.17 15.00
CA LYS A 119 -4.71 5.54 16.22
C LYS A 119 -6.13 6.05 16.47
N ILE A 120 -7.05 5.13 16.70
CA ILE A 120 -8.37 5.43 17.25
C ILE A 120 -8.39 4.98 18.72
N PRO A 121 -9.00 5.78 19.61
CA PRO A 121 -9.35 5.27 20.94
C PRO A 121 -10.27 4.04 20.78
N LEU A 122 -9.94 2.96 21.46
CA LEU A 122 -10.73 1.71 21.44
C LEU A 122 -11.75 1.63 22.60
N ASP A 123 -11.84 2.70 23.36
CA ASP A 123 -12.70 2.89 24.55
C ASP A 123 -13.80 3.91 24.34
#